data_08a9b79cdf58b1631483d3d1e49192ad
#
_entry.id   08a9b79cdf58b1631483d3d1e49192ad
#
_cell.length_a   1.000
_cell.length_b   1.000
_cell.length_c   1.000
_cell.angle_alpha   90.00
_cell.angle_beta   90.00
_cell.angle_gamma   90.00
#
_symmetry.space_group_name_H-M   'P 1'
#
loop_
_entity.id
_entity.type
_entity.pdbx_description
1 polymer ?
#
loop_
_entity_poly.entity_id
_entity_poly.type
_entity_poly.pdbx_seq_one_letter_code
_entity_poly.pdbx_strand_id
1 'polypeptide(L)'
;MELYQNDDMFAELCSKMYEYYRQRSSKLKERDAKREQEAGWYHRKDMLGMMLYIDNFAGNMQGVKEKIPYLKECNINCLHLMPFLDTPEGRSDGGYAVADFRKVRPDLGTMKDLAELTEKCHEEDINVCMDFVMNHMSEDHEWAKRARAGEGEYMSRYFFYDNDEIPKKYEETVPQVFPTTAPGNFTYLPESGHYVMTTFYPYQWDLNYRNPRVFNEMMYNFLYLTNQGIDIVRIDAVPYIWKEIGTTCRNLKQVHTIVRMMRMIAEIVCPGVLLLGEVVMEPEKVVPYFGTVEKPECHMLYNVTTMATTWNSIAARDIRLLKKQMDILNHLPKQYVFLNYLRCHDDIGWGLDYETLKQWGMEEIPHKRYLNDYFTGKIAGSISRGELYNDDPVTQDARFCGTTASMCGIEKAGFEQNKEAMETAVREDLMRSEERRVGKECRSRWSPYH
;
A
#
# COMPACT_ATOMS: atom_id res chain seq x y z
N MET A 1 -5.50 -23.82 -11.15
CA MET A 1 -6.45 -24.39 -12.14
C MET A 1 -7.80 -23.66 -12.17
N GLU A 2 -8.29 -23.11 -11.05
CA GLU A 2 -9.57 -22.39 -10.99
C GLU A 2 -9.63 -21.16 -11.93
N LEU A 3 -8.52 -20.41 -12.09
CA LEU A 3 -8.48 -19.20 -12.90
C LEU A 3 -7.98 -19.43 -14.34
N TYR A 4 -6.93 -20.21 -14.53
CA TYR A 4 -6.22 -20.25 -15.81
C TYR A 4 -6.40 -21.54 -16.62
N GLN A 5 -6.70 -22.69 -16.02
CA GLN A 5 -6.90 -24.00 -16.68
C GLN A 5 -5.81 -24.32 -17.73
N ASN A 6 -4.53 -24.03 -17.40
CA ASN A 6 -3.39 -24.20 -18.30
C ASN A 6 -2.29 -25.02 -17.60
N ASP A 7 -2.20 -26.30 -17.97
CA ASP A 7 -1.30 -27.26 -17.31
C ASP A 7 0.18 -26.95 -17.57
N ASP A 8 0.54 -26.46 -18.77
CA ASP A 8 1.92 -26.13 -19.12
C ASP A 8 2.42 -24.93 -18.28
N MET A 9 1.60 -23.87 -18.18
CA MET A 9 1.91 -22.71 -17.34
C MET A 9 1.97 -23.07 -15.86
N PHE A 10 1.14 -24.00 -15.40
CA PHE A 10 1.19 -24.51 -14.04
C PHE A 10 2.46 -25.32 -13.77
N ALA A 11 2.84 -26.21 -14.69
CA ALA A 11 4.08 -26.99 -14.58
C ALA A 11 5.33 -26.08 -14.58
N GLU A 12 5.35 -25.06 -15.46
CA GLU A 12 6.41 -24.05 -15.47
C GLU A 12 6.50 -23.32 -14.13
N LEU A 13 5.36 -22.87 -13.59
CA LEU A 13 5.31 -22.21 -12.28
C LEU A 13 5.90 -23.11 -11.18
N CYS A 14 5.48 -24.36 -11.09
CA CYS A 14 5.99 -25.31 -10.10
C CYS A 14 7.49 -25.53 -10.23
N SER A 15 8.01 -25.63 -11.45
CA SER A 15 9.44 -25.77 -11.72
C SER A 15 10.21 -24.55 -11.21
N LYS A 16 9.70 -23.33 -11.49
CA LYS A 16 10.32 -22.09 -11.02
C LYS A 16 10.23 -21.89 -9.51
N MET A 17 9.12 -22.26 -8.89
CA MET A 17 8.98 -22.26 -7.42
C MET A 17 10.06 -23.13 -6.77
N TYR A 18 10.30 -24.34 -7.32
CA TYR A 18 11.36 -25.23 -6.84
C TYR A 18 12.75 -24.61 -7.03
N GLU A 19 13.00 -23.96 -8.17
CA GLU A 19 14.26 -23.26 -8.43
C GLU A 19 14.51 -22.16 -7.39
N TYR A 20 13.52 -21.26 -7.14
CA TYR A 20 13.63 -20.19 -6.14
C TYR A 20 13.77 -20.73 -4.72
N TYR A 21 13.05 -21.80 -4.37
CA TYR A 21 13.25 -22.47 -3.09
C TYR A 21 14.68 -22.99 -2.91
N ARG A 22 15.26 -23.57 -3.95
CA ARG A 22 16.67 -24.01 -3.89
C ARG A 22 17.66 -22.87 -3.76
N GLN A 23 17.41 -21.77 -4.44
CA GLN A 23 18.22 -20.54 -4.39
C GLN A 23 18.11 -19.77 -3.07
N ARG A 24 17.03 -19.98 -2.33
CA ARG A 24 16.82 -19.31 -1.03
C ARG A 24 17.94 -19.72 -0.06
N SER A 25 18.61 -18.69 0.54
CA SER A 25 19.77 -18.91 1.41
C SER A 25 19.41 -19.73 2.66
N SER A 26 20.41 -20.41 3.26
CA SER A 26 20.22 -21.16 4.50
C SER A 26 19.72 -20.26 5.63
N LYS A 27 20.26 -19.05 5.78
CA LYS A 27 19.81 -18.06 6.78
C LYS A 27 18.32 -17.72 6.63
N LEU A 28 17.85 -17.51 5.38
CA LEU A 28 16.43 -17.22 5.15
C LEU A 28 15.54 -18.44 5.42
N LYS A 29 15.99 -19.66 5.07
CA LYS A 29 15.29 -20.91 5.39
C LYS A 29 15.17 -21.15 6.90
N GLU A 30 16.23 -20.87 7.64
CA GLU A 30 16.22 -20.94 9.12
C GLU A 30 15.23 -19.92 9.70
N ARG A 31 15.21 -18.71 9.15
CA ARG A 31 14.23 -17.67 9.54
C ARG A 31 12.80 -18.09 9.21
N ASP A 32 12.56 -18.68 8.05
CA ASP A 32 11.26 -19.25 7.67
C ASP A 32 10.83 -20.32 8.68
N ALA A 33 11.67 -21.30 8.96
CA ALA A 33 11.38 -22.39 9.89
C ALA A 33 11.08 -21.88 11.32
N LYS A 34 11.79 -20.84 11.79
CA LYS A 34 11.50 -20.19 13.07
C LYS A 34 10.11 -19.56 13.05
N ARG A 35 9.75 -18.85 11.98
CA ARG A 35 8.46 -18.16 11.85
C ARG A 35 7.28 -19.11 11.70
N GLU A 36 7.48 -20.26 11.05
CA GLU A 36 6.46 -21.32 11.02
C GLU A 36 6.15 -21.87 12.41
N GLN A 37 7.15 -21.98 13.27
CA GLN A 37 6.95 -22.38 14.69
C GLN A 37 6.30 -21.27 15.51
N GLU A 38 6.54 -20.02 15.16
CA GLU A 38 6.00 -18.82 15.80
C GLU A 38 4.95 -18.16 14.88
N ALA A 39 3.93 -18.90 14.45
CA ALA A 39 2.96 -18.48 13.42
C ALA A 39 2.29 -17.10 13.68
N GLY A 40 2.32 -16.62 14.91
CA GLY A 40 1.84 -15.30 15.31
C GLY A 40 2.92 -14.22 15.44
N TRP A 41 4.11 -14.39 14.87
CA TRP A 41 5.23 -13.46 15.06
C TRP A 41 4.89 -12.01 14.66
N TYR A 42 3.99 -11.79 13.72
CA TYR A 42 3.53 -10.47 13.27
C TYR A 42 2.33 -9.92 14.07
N HIS A 43 1.80 -10.70 15.04
CA HIS A 43 0.78 -10.25 15.98
C HIS A 43 1.41 -9.63 17.25
N ARG A 44 2.72 -9.48 17.28
CA ARG A 44 3.45 -8.97 18.43
C ARG A 44 3.03 -7.54 18.74
N LYS A 45 2.88 -7.26 20.04
CA LYS A 45 2.48 -5.94 20.56
C LYS A 45 3.56 -4.88 20.43
N ASP A 46 4.82 -5.31 20.33
CA ASP A 46 6.00 -4.48 20.22
C ASP A 46 6.44 -4.22 18.77
N MET A 47 5.64 -4.64 17.77
CA MET A 47 5.94 -4.31 16.38
C MET A 47 5.72 -2.83 16.12
N LEU A 48 6.80 -2.10 15.92
CA LEU A 48 6.82 -0.69 15.56
C LEU A 48 7.49 -0.49 14.22
N GLY A 49 6.70 0.01 13.24
CA GLY A 49 7.18 0.27 11.88
C GLY A 49 7.60 1.71 11.66
N MET A 50 8.63 1.90 10.84
CA MET A 50 8.97 3.17 10.21
C MET A 50 8.93 3.01 8.70
N MET A 51 8.23 3.91 8.01
CA MET A 51 8.18 4.01 6.56
C MET A 51 9.10 5.15 6.13
N LEU A 52 9.95 4.92 5.13
CA LEU A 52 10.88 5.92 4.65
C LEU A 52 11.24 5.76 3.17
N TYR A 53 11.47 6.87 2.51
CA TYR A 53 12.20 6.94 1.24
C TYR A 53 13.68 6.91 1.52
N ILE A 54 14.42 6.01 0.86
CA ILE A 54 15.85 5.76 1.12
C ILE A 54 16.69 7.01 0.88
N ASP A 55 16.46 7.69 -0.23
CA ASP A 55 17.15 8.93 -0.62
C ASP A 55 16.93 10.07 0.39
N ASN A 56 15.67 10.28 0.80
CA ASN A 56 15.32 11.32 1.75
C ASN A 56 15.85 11.06 3.17
N PHE A 57 15.90 9.79 3.57
CA PHE A 57 16.33 9.41 4.93
C PHE A 57 17.84 9.32 5.09
N ALA A 58 18.54 8.73 4.10
CA ALA A 58 19.94 8.37 4.25
C ALA A 58 20.75 8.43 2.94
N GLY A 59 20.18 8.97 1.86
CA GLY A 59 20.78 9.10 0.56
C GLY A 59 20.79 7.81 -0.28
N ASN A 60 21.16 6.69 0.31
CA ASN A 60 21.20 5.38 -0.37
C ASN A 60 21.12 4.21 0.64
N MET A 61 21.13 2.96 0.14
CA MET A 61 21.02 1.76 0.98
C MET A 61 22.17 1.62 1.98
N GLN A 62 23.39 2.04 1.62
CA GLN A 62 24.51 2.04 2.55
C GLN A 62 24.28 3.02 3.70
N GLY A 63 23.76 4.22 3.41
CA GLY A 63 23.39 5.18 4.44
C GLY A 63 22.29 4.65 5.38
N VAL A 64 21.30 3.88 4.86
CA VAL A 64 20.30 3.21 5.71
C VAL A 64 20.97 2.20 6.65
N LYS A 65 21.93 1.39 6.17
CA LYS A 65 22.69 0.47 7.02
C LYS A 65 23.39 1.20 8.17
N GLU A 66 23.95 2.37 7.92
CA GLU A 66 24.60 3.21 8.94
C GLU A 66 23.62 3.79 9.96
N LYS A 67 22.34 3.94 9.58
CA LYS A 67 21.27 4.43 10.46
C LYS A 67 20.58 3.32 11.28
N ILE A 68 20.94 2.06 11.14
CA ILE A 68 20.35 0.97 11.94
C ILE A 68 20.46 1.21 13.47
N PRO A 69 21.60 1.71 14.03
CA PRO A 69 21.65 2.05 15.45
C PRO A 69 20.61 3.09 15.86
N TYR A 70 20.38 4.12 15.04
CA TYR A 70 19.32 5.11 15.27
C TYR A 70 17.91 4.47 15.22
N LEU A 71 17.65 3.58 14.27
CA LEU A 71 16.37 2.86 14.20
C LEU A 71 16.13 2.03 15.46
N LYS A 72 17.17 1.39 15.98
CA LYS A 72 17.13 0.63 17.25
C LYS A 72 16.86 1.53 18.45
N GLU A 73 17.50 2.70 18.52
CA GLU A 73 17.26 3.70 19.57
C GLU A 73 15.79 4.16 19.56
N CYS A 74 15.18 4.27 18.36
CA CYS A 74 13.76 4.55 18.19
C CYS A 74 12.86 3.33 18.41
N ASN A 75 13.38 2.17 18.81
CA ASN A 75 12.68 0.89 18.95
C ASN A 75 11.98 0.42 17.67
N ILE A 76 12.48 0.81 16.49
CA ILE A 76 11.96 0.34 15.22
C ILE A 76 12.39 -1.11 14.99
N ASN A 77 11.42 -1.98 14.71
CA ASN A 77 11.64 -3.39 14.40
C ASN A 77 10.92 -3.85 13.12
N CYS A 78 10.33 -2.89 12.39
CA CYS A 78 9.79 -3.09 11.05
C CYS A 78 10.13 -1.87 10.19
N LEU A 79 10.94 -2.04 9.17
CA LEU A 79 11.39 -0.98 8.27
C LEU A 79 10.68 -1.12 6.93
N HIS A 80 9.78 -0.21 6.60
CA HIS A 80 9.16 -0.16 5.28
C HIS A 80 9.97 0.77 4.36
N LEU A 81 10.69 0.17 3.44
CA LEU A 81 11.39 0.87 2.37
C LEU A 81 10.39 1.20 1.26
N MET A 82 10.13 2.49 1.04
CA MET A 82 9.32 2.99 -0.06
C MET A 82 9.93 2.59 -1.39
N PRO A 83 9.17 2.61 -2.51
CA PRO A 83 9.62 2.02 -3.76
C PRO A 83 11.04 2.41 -4.15
N PHE A 84 11.90 1.42 -4.31
CA PHE A 84 13.33 1.58 -4.58
C PHE A 84 13.79 0.85 -5.85
N LEU A 85 12.88 0.16 -6.53
CA LEU A 85 13.19 -0.52 -7.79
C LEU A 85 13.40 0.49 -8.92
N ASP A 86 13.99 0.05 -10.01
CA ASP A 86 14.33 0.89 -11.17
C ASP A 86 13.08 1.53 -11.77
N THR A 87 13.11 2.85 -11.91
CA THR A 87 12.02 3.67 -12.46
C THR A 87 12.58 4.79 -13.31
N PRO A 88 11.87 5.26 -14.34
CA PRO A 88 12.33 6.37 -15.14
C PRO A 88 12.29 7.69 -14.36
N GLU A 89 13.27 8.55 -14.57
CA GLU A 89 13.32 9.89 -13.99
C GLU A 89 12.13 10.74 -14.48
N GLY A 90 11.51 11.50 -13.56
CA GLY A 90 10.41 12.42 -13.85
C GLY A 90 9.05 11.75 -14.14
N ARG A 91 9.01 10.43 -14.34
CA ARG A 91 7.78 9.64 -14.61
C ARG A 91 7.73 8.40 -13.72
N SER A 92 8.07 8.56 -12.45
CA SER A 92 8.19 7.45 -11.53
C SER A 92 6.96 7.25 -10.62
N ASP A 93 6.13 8.29 -10.44
CA ASP A 93 5.03 8.26 -9.46
C ASP A 93 5.52 7.79 -8.09
N GLY A 94 6.50 8.49 -7.51
CA GLY A 94 7.07 8.08 -6.22
C GLY A 94 7.79 6.73 -6.22
N GLY A 95 8.08 6.16 -7.39
CA GLY A 95 8.70 4.84 -7.56
C GLY A 95 7.72 3.72 -7.95
N TYR A 96 6.42 4.02 -8.09
CA TYR A 96 5.40 3.02 -8.44
C TYR A 96 5.34 2.70 -9.94
N ALA A 97 6.00 3.47 -10.81
CA ALA A 97 6.16 3.13 -12.23
C ALA A 97 7.41 2.26 -12.45
N VAL A 98 7.37 1.00 -12.05
CA VAL A 98 8.52 0.10 -12.08
C VAL A 98 8.92 -0.26 -13.51
N ALA A 99 10.17 0.03 -13.89
CA ALA A 99 10.76 -0.31 -15.19
C ALA A 99 11.54 -1.65 -15.17
N ASP A 100 12.07 -2.05 -14.01
CA ASP A 100 12.72 -3.34 -13.83
C ASP A 100 12.57 -3.82 -12.36
N PHE A 101 11.87 -4.94 -12.17
CA PHE A 101 11.64 -5.54 -10.85
C PHE A 101 12.90 -6.22 -10.25
N ARG A 102 13.96 -6.37 -11.02
CA ARG A 102 15.21 -7.04 -10.60
C ARG A 102 16.40 -6.10 -10.50
N LYS A 103 16.12 -4.81 -10.54
CA LYS A 103 17.12 -3.77 -10.45
C LYS A 103 16.71 -2.71 -9.45
N VAL A 104 17.62 -2.29 -8.61
CA VAL A 104 17.45 -1.13 -7.74
C VAL A 104 17.71 0.13 -8.55
N ARG A 105 17.00 1.20 -8.25
CA ARG A 105 17.28 2.53 -8.81
C ARG A 105 18.76 2.88 -8.58
N PRO A 106 19.51 3.24 -9.63
CA PRO A 106 20.99 3.30 -9.59
C PRO A 106 21.57 4.23 -8.51
N ASP A 107 20.88 5.32 -8.19
CA ASP A 107 21.30 6.26 -7.15
C ASP A 107 21.12 5.71 -5.73
N LEU A 108 20.27 4.70 -5.53
CA LEU A 108 20.02 4.07 -4.23
C LEU A 108 20.97 2.90 -3.94
N GLY A 109 21.53 2.28 -4.98
CA GLY A 109 22.44 1.12 -4.85
C GLY A 109 22.13 0.00 -5.83
N THR A 110 22.43 -1.23 -5.42
CA THR A 110 22.27 -2.45 -6.22
C THR A 110 21.44 -3.51 -5.48
N MET A 111 21.05 -4.58 -6.17
CA MET A 111 20.41 -5.74 -5.52
C MET A 111 21.31 -6.39 -4.46
N LYS A 112 22.62 -6.31 -4.62
CA LYS A 112 23.58 -6.77 -3.59
C LYS A 112 23.49 -5.90 -2.34
N ASP A 113 23.42 -4.56 -2.50
CA ASP A 113 23.28 -3.64 -1.38
C ASP A 113 21.96 -3.86 -0.63
N LEU A 114 20.87 -4.19 -1.36
CA LEU A 114 19.60 -4.58 -0.76
C LEU A 114 19.75 -5.85 0.10
N ALA A 115 20.37 -6.90 -0.45
CA ALA A 115 20.57 -8.16 0.27
C ALA A 115 21.45 -7.96 1.53
N GLU A 116 22.49 -7.13 1.45
CA GLU A 116 23.33 -6.77 2.60
C GLU A 116 22.55 -5.93 3.64
N LEU A 117 21.70 -5.02 3.19
CA LEU A 117 20.84 -4.21 4.09
C LEU A 117 19.85 -5.09 4.84
N THR A 118 19.15 -5.99 4.13
CA THR A 118 18.18 -6.90 4.75
C THR A 118 18.86 -7.86 5.72
N GLU A 119 20.02 -8.41 5.38
CA GLU A 119 20.80 -9.26 6.28
C GLU A 119 21.18 -8.50 7.55
N LYS A 120 21.65 -7.25 7.43
CA LYS A 120 22.00 -6.43 8.58
C LYS A 120 20.77 -6.08 9.44
N CYS A 121 19.63 -5.80 8.82
CA CYS A 121 18.37 -5.61 9.54
C CYS A 121 17.98 -6.87 10.33
N HIS A 122 18.13 -8.06 9.73
CA HIS A 122 17.81 -9.34 10.40
C HIS A 122 18.72 -9.63 11.60
N GLU A 123 20.01 -9.27 11.54
CA GLU A 123 20.94 -9.37 12.67
C GLU A 123 20.48 -8.52 13.87
N GLU A 124 19.74 -7.45 13.62
CA GLU A 124 19.26 -6.51 14.62
C GLU A 124 17.74 -6.67 14.93
N ASP A 125 17.13 -7.80 14.55
CA ASP A 125 15.70 -8.09 14.71
C ASP A 125 14.77 -7.05 14.07
N ILE A 126 15.20 -6.44 12.97
CA ILE A 126 14.38 -5.54 12.16
C ILE A 126 13.85 -6.31 10.95
N ASN A 127 12.52 -6.31 10.77
CA ASN A 127 11.86 -6.85 9.59
C ASN A 127 11.85 -5.81 8.48
N VAL A 128 12.03 -6.24 7.23
CA VAL A 128 12.03 -5.35 6.08
C VAL A 128 10.76 -5.55 5.24
N CYS A 129 10.03 -4.46 5.04
CA CYS A 129 8.86 -4.38 4.18
C CYS A 129 9.22 -3.63 2.89
N MET A 130 8.68 -4.07 1.75
CA MET A 130 8.78 -3.39 0.47
C MET A 130 7.45 -3.36 -0.27
N ASP A 131 7.30 -2.40 -1.18
CA ASP A 131 6.18 -2.33 -2.11
C ASP A 131 6.38 -3.27 -3.29
N PHE A 132 5.32 -3.96 -3.68
CA PHE A 132 5.26 -4.79 -4.86
C PHE A 132 4.07 -4.40 -5.73
N VAL A 133 4.37 -3.68 -6.81
CA VAL A 133 3.37 -3.14 -7.72
C VAL A 133 2.91 -4.26 -8.65
N MET A 134 1.66 -4.74 -8.47
CA MET A 134 1.11 -5.82 -9.28
C MET A 134 0.18 -5.33 -10.38
N ASN A 135 -0.52 -4.21 -10.19
CA ASN A 135 -1.52 -3.77 -11.15
C ASN A 135 -0.95 -3.31 -12.48
N HIS A 136 0.20 -2.65 -12.46
CA HIS A 136 0.79 -1.99 -13.63
C HIS A 136 2.31 -2.02 -13.57
N MET A 137 2.94 -1.56 -14.66
CA MET A 137 4.37 -1.27 -14.72
C MET A 137 4.63 -0.07 -15.64
N SER A 138 5.85 0.46 -15.59
CA SER A 138 6.27 1.59 -16.41
C SER A 138 6.18 1.26 -17.92
N GLU A 139 5.84 2.27 -18.72
CA GLU A 139 5.99 2.21 -20.19
C GLU A 139 7.44 2.00 -20.64
N ASP A 140 8.41 2.23 -19.76
CA ASP A 140 9.84 1.97 -19.98
C ASP A 140 10.28 0.56 -19.63
N HIS A 141 9.39 -0.29 -19.10
CA HIS A 141 9.67 -1.71 -18.90
C HIS A 141 9.91 -2.41 -20.22
N GLU A 142 10.80 -3.40 -20.25
CA GLU A 142 11.15 -4.14 -21.48
C GLU A 142 9.92 -4.72 -22.19
N TRP A 143 8.94 -5.23 -21.46
CA TRP A 143 7.68 -5.73 -22.05
C TRP A 143 6.87 -4.61 -22.73
N ALA A 144 6.83 -3.43 -22.11
CA ALA A 144 6.10 -2.30 -22.68
C ALA A 144 6.77 -1.79 -23.96
N LYS A 145 8.10 -1.73 -23.99
CA LYS A 145 8.88 -1.38 -25.19
C LYS A 145 8.64 -2.35 -26.34
N ARG A 146 8.62 -3.64 -26.07
CA ARG A 146 8.37 -4.70 -27.06
C ARG A 146 6.90 -4.71 -27.52
N ALA A 147 5.96 -4.47 -26.58
CA ALA A 147 4.54 -4.31 -26.94
C ALA A 147 4.33 -3.10 -27.85
N ARG A 148 4.96 -1.97 -27.55
CA ARG A 148 4.94 -0.76 -28.38
C ARG A 148 5.54 -1.00 -29.78
N ALA A 149 6.54 -1.86 -29.88
CA ALA A 149 7.12 -2.28 -31.16
C ALA A 149 6.24 -3.27 -31.95
N GLY A 150 5.05 -3.64 -31.45
CA GLY A 150 4.08 -4.49 -32.14
C GLY A 150 4.30 -5.99 -31.95
N GLU A 151 5.12 -6.41 -30.96
CA GLU A 151 5.32 -7.82 -30.65
C GLU A 151 4.07 -8.38 -29.95
N GLY A 152 3.27 -9.19 -30.64
CA GLY A 152 1.97 -9.67 -30.19
C GLY A 152 1.99 -10.42 -28.85
N GLU A 153 3.05 -11.17 -28.57
CA GLU A 153 3.25 -11.82 -27.26
C GLU A 153 3.26 -10.79 -26.13
N TYR A 154 3.99 -9.69 -26.31
CA TYR A 154 4.12 -8.63 -25.30
C TYR A 154 2.90 -7.72 -25.25
N MET A 155 2.24 -7.45 -26.40
CA MET A 155 0.96 -6.74 -26.42
C MET A 155 -0.10 -7.48 -25.60
N SER A 156 -0.12 -8.82 -25.64
CA SER A 156 -1.07 -9.65 -24.87
C SER A 156 -0.89 -9.57 -23.35
N ARG A 157 0.24 -9.04 -22.87
CA ARG A 157 0.53 -8.82 -21.44
C ARG A 157 -0.14 -7.58 -20.87
N TYR A 158 -0.71 -6.74 -21.74
CA TYR A 158 -1.42 -5.50 -21.42
C TYR A 158 -2.81 -5.50 -22.07
N PHE A 159 -3.57 -4.46 -21.86
CA PHE A 159 -4.86 -4.23 -22.53
C PHE A 159 -4.66 -3.27 -23.71
N PHE A 160 -4.32 -3.80 -24.86
CA PHE A 160 -4.11 -3.07 -26.11
C PHE A 160 -5.32 -3.18 -27.02
N TYR A 161 -5.71 -2.06 -27.68
CA TYR A 161 -6.83 -1.99 -28.61
C TYR A 161 -6.50 -1.12 -29.81
N ASP A 162 -6.91 -1.57 -31.01
CA ASP A 162 -6.64 -0.87 -32.28
C ASP A 162 -7.49 0.40 -32.47
N ASN A 163 -8.56 0.54 -31.69
CA ASN A 163 -9.47 1.68 -31.73
C ASN A 163 -10.08 1.95 -30.34
N ASP A 164 -10.92 2.98 -30.25
CA ASP A 164 -11.51 3.44 -28.99
C ASP A 164 -12.86 2.77 -28.63
N GLU A 165 -13.34 1.78 -29.40
CA GLU A 165 -14.65 1.15 -29.15
C GLU A 165 -14.68 0.39 -27.83
N ILE A 166 -13.65 -0.41 -27.56
CA ILE A 166 -13.53 -1.15 -26.31
C ILE A 166 -13.13 -0.23 -25.15
N PRO A 167 -12.13 0.67 -25.27
CA PRO A 167 -11.87 1.72 -24.30
C PRO A 167 -13.12 2.47 -23.83
N LYS A 168 -13.97 2.95 -24.74
CA LYS A 168 -15.23 3.64 -24.40
C LYS A 168 -16.17 2.78 -23.55
N LYS A 169 -16.26 1.47 -23.81
CA LYS A 169 -17.09 0.57 -22.99
C LYS A 169 -16.54 0.41 -21.56
N TYR A 170 -15.23 0.45 -21.38
CA TYR A 170 -14.66 0.50 -20.03
C TYR A 170 -14.97 1.82 -19.33
N GLU A 171 -14.82 2.96 -20.04
CA GLU A 171 -15.08 4.29 -19.47
C GLU A 171 -16.53 4.48 -18.98
N GLU A 172 -17.50 3.72 -19.51
CA GLU A 172 -18.90 3.75 -19.05
C GLU A 172 -19.05 3.28 -17.60
N THR A 173 -18.16 2.40 -17.10
CA THR A 173 -18.34 1.74 -15.80
C THR A 173 -17.13 1.84 -14.86
N VAL A 174 -15.93 2.13 -15.40
CA VAL A 174 -14.69 2.19 -14.61
C VAL A 174 -14.48 3.62 -14.10
N PRO A 175 -14.56 3.85 -12.78
CA PRO A 175 -14.29 5.17 -12.21
C PRO A 175 -12.82 5.56 -12.40
N GLN A 176 -12.58 6.81 -12.77
CA GLN A 176 -11.23 7.37 -12.88
C GLN A 176 -10.61 7.52 -11.48
N VAL A 177 -9.32 7.26 -11.35
CA VAL A 177 -8.58 7.41 -10.09
C VAL A 177 -8.14 8.87 -9.91
N PHE A 178 -7.64 9.48 -10.98
CA PHE A 178 -7.14 10.86 -10.98
C PHE A 178 -7.84 11.72 -12.05
N PRO A 179 -9.13 12.06 -11.87
CA PRO A 179 -9.91 12.71 -12.94
C PRO A 179 -9.40 14.07 -13.36
N THR A 180 -8.59 14.75 -12.53
CA THR A 180 -8.04 16.09 -12.84
C THR A 180 -6.59 16.07 -13.32
N THR A 181 -5.77 15.16 -12.80
CA THR A 181 -4.32 15.08 -13.10
C THR A 181 -3.96 14.04 -14.15
N ALA A 182 -4.74 12.98 -14.27
CA ALA A 182 -4.59 11.92 -15.28
C ALA A 182 -5.97 11.42 -15.71
N PRO A 183 -6.75 12.22 -16.48
CA PRO A 183 -8.11 11.87 -16.87
C PRO A 183 -8.15 10.71 -17.85
N GLY A 184 -9.17 9.86 -17.70
CA GLY A 184 -9.38 8.64 -18.48
C GLY A 184 -8.70 7.42 -17.89
N ASN A 185 -9.05 6.25 -18.43
CA ASN A 185 -8.45 4.96 -18.07
C ASN A 185 -7.65 4.36 -19.23
N PHE A 186 -7.48 5.09 -20.32
CA PHE A 186 -6.75 4.66 -21.50
C PHE A 186 -5.89 5.78 -22.09
N THR A 187 -4.70 5.40 -22.53
CA THR A 187 -3.77 6.30 -23.23
C THR A 187 -3.64 5.88 -24.69
N TYR A 188 -3.78 6.84 -25.62
CA TYR A 188 -3.49 6.62 -27.02
C TYR A 188 -1.99 6.74 -27.28
N LEU A 189 -1.44 5.78 -28.01
CA LEU A 189 -0.02 5.70 -28.40
C LEU A 189 0.11 6.07 -29.88
N PRO A 190 0.44 7.31 -30.23
CA PRO A 190 0.47 7.77 -31.64
C PRO A 190 1.45 6.99 -32.52
N GLU A 191 2.55 6.54 -31.93
CA GLU A 191 3.62 5.81 -32.64
C GLU A 191 3.20 4.41 -33.10
N SER A 192 2.28 3.77 -32.39
CA SER A 192 1.77 2.42 -32.72
C SER A 192 0.31 2.41 -33.18
N GLY A 193 -0.42 3.53 -33.00
CA GLY A 193 -1.81 3.64 -33.36
C GLY A 193 -2.78 2.89 -32.45
N HIS A 194 -2.35 2.52 -31.24
CA HIS A 194 -3.12 1.72 -30.29
C HIS A 194 -3.53 2.53 -29.06
N TYR A 195 -4.56 2.04 -28.37
CA TYR A 195 -4.92 2.46 -27.03
C TYR A 195 -4.42 1.41 -26.03
N VAL A 196 -3.82 1.85 -24.93
CA VAL A 196 -3.42 0.97 -23.82
C VAL A 196 -4.11 1.41 -22.53
N MET A 197 -4.52 0.45 -21.69
CA MET A 197 -5.15 0.74 -20.42
C MET A 197 -4.15 1.30 -19.41
N THR A 198 -4.52 2.42 -18.77
CA THR A 198 -3.69 3.19 -17.83
C THR A 198 -4.57 3.70 -16.70
N THR A 199 -4.91 2.84 -15.75
CA THR A 199 -5.82 3.16 -14.64
C THR A 199 -5.31 4.32 -13.76
N PHE A 200 -3.99 4.50 -13.66
CA PHE A 200 -3.35 5.55 -12.83
C PHE A 200 -2.78 6.65 -13.75
N TYR A 201 -1.49 6.60 -14.07
CA TYR A 201 -0.87 7.60 -14.94
C TYR A 201 -0.66 7.05 -16.37
N PRO A 202 -0.59 7.92 -17.39
CA PRO A 202 -0.41 7.50 -18.79
C PRO A 202 0.84 6.65 -19.05
N TYR A 203 1.86 6.76 -18.21
CA TYR A 203 3.12 5.99 -18.29
C TYR A 203 3.10 4.72 -17.44
N GLN A 204 1.96 4.37 -16.80
CA GLN A 204 1.75 3.16 -15.99
C GLN A 204 0.74 2.26 -16.71
N TRP A 205 1.25 1.24 -17.41
CA TRP A 205 0.41 0.37 -18.23
C TRP A 205 -0.12 -0.81 -17.43
N ASP A 206 -1.43 -0.99 -17.44
CA ASP A 206 -2.12 -2.03 -16.68
C ASP A 206 -1.83 -3.44 -17.20
N LEU A 207 -1.43 -4.33 -16.31
CA LEU A 207 -1.10 -5.71 -16.62
C LEU A 207 -2.34 -6.56 -16.84
N ASN A 208 -2.32 -7.37 -17.89
CA ASN A 208 -3.39 -8.26 -18.24
C ASN A 208 -3.26 -9.62 -17.56
N TYR A 209 -3.77 -9.75 -16.35
CA TYR A 209 -3.78 -11.02 -15.61
C TYR A 209 -4.72 -12.09 -16.17
N ARG A 210 -5.43 -11.85 -17.26
CA ARG A 210 -6.07 -12.93 -18.01
C ARG A 210 -5.05 -13.81 -18.72
N ASN A 211 -3.87 -13.27 -19.00
CA ASN A 211 -2.73 -14.01 -19.52
C ASN A 211 -1.96 -14.67 -18.37
N PRO A 212 -1.96 -16.04 -18.25
CA PRO A 212 -1.28 -16.73 -17.16
C PRO A 212 0.23 -16.48 -17.12
N ARG A 213 0.85 -16.12 -18.24
CA ARG A 213 2.28 -15.75 -18.27
C ARG A 213 2.55 -14.49 -17.47
N VAL A 214 1.64 -13.50 -17.48
CA VAL A 214 1.78 -12.30 -16.65
C VAL A 214 1.81 -12.67 -15.17
N PHE A 215 0.89 -13.53 -14.72
CA PHE A 215 0.89 -14.00 -13.35
C PHE A 215 2.19 -14.73 -12.99
N ASN A 216 2.61 -15.68 -13.81
CA ASN A 216 3.83 -16.46 -13.54
C ASN A 216 5.07 -15.56 -13.43
N GLU A 217 5.28 -14.68 -14.40
CA GLU A 217 6.44 -13.76 -14.41
C GLU A 217 6.43 -12.80 -13.20
N MET A 218 5.25 -12.30 -12.81
CA MET A 218 5.13 -11.47 -11.62
C MET A 218 5.44 -12.29 -10.35
N MET A 219 5.02 -13.55 -10.27
CA MET A 219 5.41 -14.45 -9.16
C MET A 219 6.91 -14.74 -9.14
N TYR A 220 7.57 -14.83 -10.32
CA TYR A 220 9.03 -14.99 -10.37
C TYR A 220 9.75 -13.74 -9.83
N ASN A 221 9.25 -12.55 -10.11
CA ASN A 221 9.76 -11.31 -9.54
C ASN A 221 9.52 -11.25 -8.02
N PHE A 222 8.34 -11.62 -7.56
CA PHE A 222 8.03 -11.74 -6.13
C PHE A 222 9.00 -12.67 -5.40
N LEU A 223 9.22 -13.88 -5.91
CA LEU A 223 10.14 -14.85 -5.32
C LEU A 223 11.60 -14.41 -5.37
N TYR A 224 12.00 -13.75 -6.46
CA TYR A 224 13.33 -13.15 -6.57
C TYR A 224 13.58 -12.12 -5.47
N LEU A 225 12.63 -11.21 -5.26
CA LEU A 225 12.72 -10.13 -4.26
C LEU A 225 12.68 -10.68 -2.83
N THR A 226 11.82 -11.67 -2.55
CA THR A 226 11.79 -12.30 -1.22
C THR A 226 13.09 -13.05 -0.90
N ASN A 227 13.80 -13.53 -1.92
CA ASN A 227 15.14 -14.13 -1.77
C ASN A 227 16.25 -13.10 -1.50
N GLN A 228 15.97 -11.79 -1.66
CA GLN A 228 16.86 -10.73 -1.19
C GLN A 228 16.68 -10.41 0.32
N GLY A 229 15.82 -11.14 1.02
CA GLY A 229 15.62 -10.98 2.46
C GLY A 229 14.41 -10.10 2.85
N ILE A 230 13.50 -9.85 1.93
CA ILE A 230 12.26 -9.13 2.24
C ILE A 230 11.36 -10.02 3.12
N ASP A 231 10.85 -9.45 4.21
CA ASP A 231 10.01 -10.13 5.20
C ASP A 231 8.51 -9.87 4.98
N ILE A 232 8.17 -8.67 4.54
CA ILE A 232 6.79 -8.24 4.31
C ILE A 232 6.71 -7.63 2.91
N VAL A 233 5.80 -8.15 2.10
CA VAL A 233 5.52 -7.62 0.77
C VAL A 233 4.19 -6.87 0.81
N ARG A 234 4.25 -5.54 0.69
CA ARG A 234 3.07 -4.71 0.52
C ARG A 234 2.62 -4.79 -0.94
N ILE A 235 1.47 -5.37 -1.17
CA ILE A 235 0.87 -5.45 -2.50
C ILE A 235 0.12 -4.15 -2.76
N ASP A 236 0.65 -3.39 -3.70
CA ASP A 236 0.08 -2.11 -4.13
C ASP A 236 -1.21 -2.31 -4.93
N ALA A 237 -2.19 -1.42 -4.72
CA ALA A 237 -3.41 -1.32 -5.51
C ALA A 237 -4.13 -2.66 -5.74
N VAL A 238 -4.20 -3.53 -4.72
CA VAL A 238 -4.77 -4.89 -4.82
C VAL A 238 -6.13 -4.94 -5.51
N PRO A 239 -7.10 -4.06 -5.21
CA PRO A 239 -8.44 -4.12 -5.79
C PRO A 239 -8.49 -4.01 -7.32
N TYR A 240 -7.45 -3.47 -7.93
CA TYR A 240 -7.41 -3.12 -9.36
C TYR A 240 -6.82 -4.21 -10.26
N ILE A 241 -6.25 -5.28 -9.74
CA ILE A 241 -5.45 -6.27 -10.49
C ILE A 241 -6.22 -6.94 -11.63
N TRP A 242 -7.54 -7.11 -11.54
CA TRP A 242 -8.35 -7.73 -12.59
C TRP A 242 -9.27 -6.75 -13.29
N LYS A 243 -9.34 -6.86 -14.63
CA LYS A 243 -10.17 -5.98 -15.48
C LYS A 243 -11.25 -6.78 -16.22
N GLU A 244 -12.48 -6.25 -16.20
CA GLU A 244 -13.63 -6.86 -16.89
C GLU A 244 -14.60 -5.78 -17.37
N ILE A 245 -14.94 -5.80 -18.68
CA ILE A 245 -15.88 -4.85 -19.26
C ILE A 245 -17.25 -4.94 -18.58
N GLY A 246 -17.89 -3.79 -18.38
CA GLY A 246 -19.19 -3.72 -17.72
C GLY A 246 -19.12 -3.81 -16.19
N THR A 247 -17.92 -3.79 -15.63
CA THR A 247 -17.69 -3.72 -14.19
C THR A 247 -16.90 -2.46 -13.83
N THR A 248 -16.74 -2.19 -12.54
CA THR A 248 -15.88 -1.11 -12.06
C THR A 248 -14.38 -1.43 -12.15
N CYS A 249 -13.99 -2.63 -12.57
CA CYS A 249 -12.62 -3.16 -12.52
C CYS A 249 -11.97 -3.06 -11.13
N ARG A 250 -12.78 -3.10 -10.07
CA ARG A 250 -12.33 -3.04 -8.67
C ARG A 250 -13.01 -4.13 -7.86
N ASN A 251 -12.26 -4.75 -6.95
CA ASN A 251 -12.76 -5.74 -5.99
C ASN A 251 -13.44 -6.98 -6.64
N LEU A 252 -13.01 -7.37 -7.83
CA LEU A 252 -13.59 -8.52 -8.54
C LEU A 252 -13.12 -9.83 -7.91
N LYS A 253 -13.95 -10.89 -8.02
CA LYS A 253 -13.66 -12.22 -7.42
C LYS A 253 -12.31 -12.81 -7.87
N GLN A 254 -11.86 -12.49 -9.07
CA GLN A 254 -10.60 -12.96 -9.61
C GLN A 254 -9.39 -12.34 -8.88
N VAL A 255 -9.53 -11.12 -8.36
CA VAL A 255 -8.49 -10.50 -7.51
C VAL A 255 -8.22 -11.36 -6.28
N HIS A 256 -9.28 -11.83 -5.61
CA HIS A 256 -9.17 -12.74 -4.46
C HIS A 256 -8.48 -14.06 -4.84
N THR A 257 -8.80 -14.62 -6.01
CA THR A 257 -8.12 -15.83 -6.49
C THR A 257 -6.63 -15.59 -6.73
N ILE A 258 -6.24 -14.45 -7.33
CA ILE A 258 -4.84 -14.08 -7.57
C ILE A 258 -4.08 -13.93 -6.25
N VAL A 259 -4.63 -13.18 -5.29
CA VAL A 259 -3.99 -12.98 -3.97
C VAL A 259 -3.83 -14.31 -3.24
N ARG A 260 -4.85 -15.17 -3.31
CA ARG A 260 -4.80 -16.53 -2.73
C ARG A 260 -3.71 -17.39 -3.36
N MET A 261 -3.59 -17.38 -4.70
CA MET A 261 -2.51 -18.10 -5.39
C MET A 261 -1.12 -17.56 -4.97
N MET A 262 -0.96 -16.25 -4.88
CA MET A 262 0.27 -15.62 -4.38
C MET A 262 0.57 -16.06 -2.93
N ARG A 263 -0.46 -16.09 -2.06
CA ARG A 263 -0.34 -16.59 -0.68
C ARG A 263 0.13 -18.03 -0.64
N MET A 264 -0.45 -18.92 -1.44
CA MET A 264 -0.04 -20.34 -1.52
C MET A 264 1.41 -20.49 -2.00
N ILE A 265 1.82 -19.69 -2.99
CA ILE A 265 3.21 -19.68 -3.48
C ILE A 265 4.18 -19.25 -2.37
N ALA A 266 3.82 -18.19 -1.63
CA ALA A 266 4.63 -17.72 -0.50
C ALA A 266 4.78 -18.80 0.58
N GLU A 267 3.68 -19.44 0.99
CA GLU A 267 3.68 -20.50 2.01
C GLU A 267 4.51 -21.74 1.60
N ILE A 268 4.62 -22.02 0.30
CA ILE A 268 5.43 -23.15 -0.20
C ILE A 268 6.92 -22.79 -0.31
N VAL A 269 7.24 -21.58 -0.76
CA VAL A 269 8.64 -21.22 -1.14
C VAL A 269 9.35 -20.40 -0.07
N CYS A 270 8.63 -19.52 0.61
CA CYS A 270 9.15 -18.58 1.59
C CYS A 270 8.13 -18.36 2.74
N PRO A 271 7.81 -19.40 3.53
CA PRO A 271 6.69 -19.38 4.48
C PRO A 271 6.80 -18.33 5.58
N GLY A 272 7.99 -17.79 5.81
CA GLY A 272 8.21 -16.69 6.73
C GLY A 272 7.86 -15.31 6.18
N VAL A 273 7.49 -15.18 4.91
CA VAL A 273 7.16 -13.91 4.25
C VAL A 273 5.66 -13.61 4.40
N LEU A 274 5.35 -12.35 4.75
CA LEU A 274 3.96 -11.88 4.88
C LEU A 274 3.50 -11.09 3.66
N LEU A 275 2.22 -11.19 3.36
CA LEU A 275 1.52 -10.35 2.39
C LEU A 275 0.71 -9.27 3.14
N LEU A 276 1.02 -8.01 2.89
CA LEU A 276 0.29 -6.84 3.37
C LEU A 276 -0.46 -6.24 2.19
N GLY A 277 -1.79 -6.34 2.18
CA GLY A 277 -2.61 -5.81 1.08
C GLY A 277 -2.97 -4.35 1.30
N GLU A 278 -2.77 -3.53 0.27
CA GLU A 278 -3.34 -2.19 0.24
C GLU A 278 -4.75 -2.23 -0.34
N VAL A 279 -5.73 -2.03 0.53
CA VAL A 279 -7.14 -2.01 0.18
C VAL A 279 -7.82 -0.87 0.95
N VAL A 280 -8.18 0.20 0.24
CA VAL A 280 -8.73 1.41 0.84
C VAL A 280 -10.26 1.31 0.85
N MET A 281 -10.82 0.72 1.89
CA MET A 281 -12.26 0.57 2.11
C MET A 281 -12.58 0.55 3.62
N GLU A 282 -13.87 0.61 3.96
CA GLU A 282 -14.33 0.43 5.33
C GLU A 282 -13.97 -0.98 5.85
N PRO A 283 -13.76 -1.16 7.18
CA PRO A 283 -13.29 -2.42 7.75
C PRO A 283 -14.10 -3.65 7.35
N GLU A 284 -15.42 -3.53 7.27
CA GLU A 284 -16.30 -4.65 6.88
C GLU A 284 -16.10 -5.07 5.42
N LYS A 285 -15.82 -4.11 4.53
CA LYS A 285 -15.60 -4.36 3.11
C LYS A 285 -14.17 -4.85 2.80
N VAL A 286 -13.22 -4.57 3.68
CA VAL A 286 -11.83 -5.02 3.51
C VAL A 286 -11.61 -6.44 4.01
N VAL A 287 -12.43 -6.92 4.95
CA VAL A 287 -12.34 -8.25 5.56
C VAL A 287 -12.20 -9.41 4.55
N PRO A 288 -12.92 -9.44 3.40
CA PRO A 288 -12.76 -10.50 2.41
C PRO A 288 -11.32 -10.70 1.92
N TYR A 289 -10.46 -9.68 1.97
CA TYR A 289 -9.05 -9.76 1.57
C TYR A 289 -8.13 -10.49 2.57
N PHE A 290 -8.63 -10.85 3.75
CA PHE A 290 -7.99 -11.84 4.61
C PHE A 290 -8.28 -13.27 4.16
N GLY A 291 -9.33 -13.46 3.35
CA GLY A 291 -9.84 -14.76 2.96
C GLY A 291 -10.52 -15.48 4.12
N THR A 292 -10.54 -16.81 4.05
CA THR A 292 -11.02 -17.68 5.12
C THR A 292 -9.88 -18.53 5.67
N VAL A 293 -10.14 -19.31 6.73
CA VAL A 293 -9.15 -20.24 7.30
C VAL A 293 -8.70 -21.27 6.25
N GLU A 294 -9.64 -21.78 5.43
CA GLU A 294 -9.36 -22.76 4.39
C GLU A 294 -8.79 -22.15 3.10
N LYS A 295 -9.03 -20.87 2.90
CA LYS A 295 -8.61 -20.11 1.71
C LYS A 295 -8.03 -18.77 2.12
N PRO A 296 -6.87 -18.73 2.78
CA PRO A 296 -6.25 -17.49 3.25
C PRO A 296 -5.75 -16.65 2.08
N GLU A 297 -5.82 -15.33 2.25
CA GLU A 297 -5.34 -14.31 1.31
C GLU A 297 -4.26 -13.46 1.97
N CYS A 298 -4.47 -12.15 2.18
CA CYS A 298 -3.48 -11.33 2.87
C CYS A 298 -3.31 -11.73 4.34
N HIS A 299 -2.09 -11.64 4.85
CA HIS A 299 -1.80 -11.79 6.27
C HIS A 299 -2.21 -10.54 7.06
N MET A 300 -2.00 -9.39 6.45
CA MET A 300 -2.23 -8.08 7.04
C MET A 300 -2.92 -7.17 6.04
N LEU A 301 -3.71 -6.22 6.53
CA LEU A 301 -4.35 -5.16 5.74
C LEU A 301 -4.18 -3.81 6.45
N TYR A 302 -4.17 -2.73 5.67
CA TYR A 302 -4.15 -1.38 6.23
C TYR A 302 -5.46 -1.02 6.92
N ASN A 303 -5.37 -0.36 8.08
CA ASN A 303 -6.52 0.18 8.79
C ASN A 303 -6.77 1.64 8.40
N VAL A 304 -7.10 1.87 7.14
CA VAL A 304 -7.27 3.20 6.55
C VAL A 304 -8.39 3.99 7.23
N THR A 305 -9.50 3.31 7.49
CA THR A 305 -10.69 3.98 8.05
C THR A 305 -10.44 4.45 9.49
N THR A 306 -9.70 3.67 10.29
CA THR A 306 -9.32 4.12 11.64
C THR A 306 -8.41 5.35 11.58
N MET A 307 -7.49 5.41 10.62
CA MET A 307 -6.65 6.58 10.38
C MET A 307 -7.52 7.83 10.10
N ALA A 308 -8.40 7.77 9.09
CA ALA A 308 -9.27 8.88 8.72
C ALA A 308 -10.23 9.27 9.86
N THR A 309 -10.79 8.28 10.56
CA THR A 309 -11.71 8.50 11.70
C THR A 309 -11.00 9.13 12.90
N THR A 310 -9.73 8.80 13.14
CA THR A 310 -8.92 9.44 14.19
C THR A 310 -8.75 10.93 13.90
N TRP A 311 -8.37 11.30 12.68
CA TRP A 311 -8.27 12.70 12.28
C TRP A 311 -9.62 13.43 12.35
N ASN A 312 -10.70 12.77 11.91
CA ASN A 312 -12.06 13.29 12.09
C ASN A 312 -12.36 13.58 13.56
N SER A 313 -12.03 12.65 14.46
CA SER A 313 -12.33 12.82 15.90
C SER A 313 -11.61 14.03 16.50
N ILE A 314 -10.41 14.33 16.02
CA ILE A 314 -9.63 15.49 16.43
C ILE A 314 -10.29 16.78 15.95
N ALA A 315 -10.63 16.87 14.67
CA ALA A 315 -11.25 18.06 14.08
C ALA A 315 -12.64 18.33 14.64
N ALA A 316 -13.48 17.30 14.71
CA ALA A 316 -14.86 17.38 15.17
C ALA A 316 -14.99 17.43 16.71
N ARG A 317 -13.92 17.09 17.46
CA ARG A 317 -13.95 16.88 18.92
C ARG A 317 -15.02 15.87 19.33
N ASP A 318 -15.23 14.84 18.50
CA ASP A 318 -16.26 13.82 18.68
C ASP A 318 -15.67 12.42 18.37
N ILE A 319 -15.64 11.55 19.37
CA ILE A 319 -15.07 10.20 19.28
C ILE A 319 -16.08 9.10 18.96
N ARG A 320 -17.38 9.45 18.79
CA ARG A 320 -18.45 8.44 18.60
C ARG A 320 -18.19 7.54 17.39
N LEU A 321 -17.75 8.12 16.26
CA LEU A 321 -17.45 7.36 15.05
C LEU A 321 -16.26 6.43 15.26
N LEU A 322 -15.17 6.94 15.87
CA LEU A 322 -13.99 6.14 16.19
C LEU A 322 -14.35 4.98 17.13
N LYS A 323 -15.15 5.23 18.16
CA LYS A 323 -15.62 4.19 19.07
C LYS A 323 -16.43 3.11 18.35
N LYS A 324 -17.40 3.50 17.51
CA LYS A 324 -18.18 2.56 16.69
C LYS A 324 -17.25 1.68 15.84
N GLN A 325 -16.25 2.28 15.20
CA GLN A 325 -15.32 1.55 14.35
C GLN A 325 -14.43 0.59 15.12
N MET A 326 -13.93 1.02 16.29
CA MET A 326 -13.18 0.13 17.19
C MET A 326 -14.07 -1.03 17.69
N ASP A 327 -15.34 -0.81 17.94
CA ASP A 327 -16.27 -1.89 18.30
C ASP A 327 -16.41 -2.91 17.15
N ILE A 328 -16.53 -2.46 15.90
CA ILE A 328 -16.53 -3.35 14.72
C ILE A 328 -15.25 -4.18 14.66
N LEU A 329 -14.09 -3.54 14.71
CA LEU A 329 -12.79 -4.21 14.66
C LEU A 329 -12.61 -5.22 15.79
N ASN A 330 -13.13 -4.93 16.98
CA ASN A 330 -13.07 -5.83 18.13
C ASN A 330 -13.88 -7.12 17.98
N HIS A 331 -14.89 -7.12 17.12
CA HIS A 331 -15.71 -8.30 16.83
C HIS A 331 -15.16 -9.16 15.70
N LEU A 332 -14.15 -8.66 14.96
CA LEU A 332 -13.51 -9.45 13.91
C LEU A 332 -12.66 -10.59 14.51
N PRO A 333 -12.48 -11.69 13.75
CA PRO A 333 -11.61 -12.78 14.15
C PRO A 333 -10.21 -12.32 14.52
N LYS A 334 -9.61 -12.91 15.57
CA LYS A 334 -8.30 -12.48 16.09
C LYS A 334 -7.13 -12.69 15.12
N GLN A 335 -7.29 -13.58 14.14
CA GLN A 335 -6.31 -13.83 13.10
C GLN A 335 -6.25 -12.71 12.05
N TYR A 336 -7.23 -11.82 11.99
CA TYR A 336 -7.23 -10.67 11.09
C TYR A 336 -6.39 -9.55 11.69
N VAL A 337 -5.24 -9.29 11.07
CA VAL A 337 -4.26 -8.32 11.57
C VAL A 337 -4.29 -7.07 10.72
N PHE A 338 -4.57 -5.94 11.35
CA PHE A 338 -4.53 -4.65 10.72
C PHE A 338 -3.24 -3.91 11.04
N LEU A 339 -2.61 -3.35 10.02
CA LEU A 339 -1.56 -2.36 10.18
C LEU A 339 -2.20 -1.01 10.54
N ASN A 340 -2.03 -0.58 11.77
CA ASN A 340 -2.50 0.73 12.21
C ASN A 340 -1.45 1.80 11.91
N TYR A 341 -1.90 2.95 11.42
CA TYR A 341 -1.07 4.10 11.11
C TYR A 341 -1.86 5.40 11.21
N LEU A 342 -1.20 6.53 11.39
CA LEU A 342 -1.83 7.86 11.37
C LEU A 342 -1.49 8.63 10.10
N ARG A 343 -0.30 8.42 9.56
CA ARG A 343 0.17 8.98 8.30
C ARG A 343 1.05 7.97 7.57
N CYS A 344 0.99 8.00 6.26
CA CYS A 344 1.89 7.30 5.35
C CYS A 344 2.31 8.25 4.21
N HIS A 345 2.87 7.73 3.15
CA HIS A 345 3.24 8.48 1.95
C HIS A 345 2.02 9.01 1.17
N ASP A 346 0.87 8.33 1.28
CA ASP A 346 -0.35 8.71 0.59
C ASP A 346 -1.00 9.97 1.20
N ASP A 347 -1.84 10.62 0.41
CA ASP A 347 -2.78 11.62 0.88
C ASP A 347 -3.91 11.01 1.73
N ILE A 348 -4.67 11.85 2.40
CA ILE A 348 -5.85 11.45 3.16
C ILE A 348 -7.11 11.82 2.37
N GLY A 349 -7.92 10.80 2.04
CA GLY A 349 -9.31 10.98 1.62
C GLY A 349 -10.24 10.82 2.83
N TRP A 350 -11.32 11.64 2.88
CA TRP A 350 -12.31 11.57 3.96
C TRP A 350 -13.37 10.49 3.67
N GLY A 351 -12.92 9.25 3.44
CA GLY A 351 -13.79 8.06 3.28
C GLY A 351 -14.33 7.59 4.64
N LEU A 352 -15.23 8.34 5.27
CA LEU A 352 -15.84 8.03 6.55
C LEU A 352 -17.17 7.29 6.36
N ASP A 353 -17.70 6.68 7.41
CA ASP A 353 -19.04 6.11 7.44
C ASP A 353 -20.10 7.26 7.49
N TYR A 354 -20.40 7.82 6.33
CA TYR A 354 -21.36 8.93 6.20
C TYR A 354 -22.80 8.51 6.46
N GLU A 355 -23.15 7.25 6.30
CA GLU A 355 -24.49 6.77 6.68
C GLU A 355 -24.72 6.91 8.18
N THR A 356 -23.72 6.55 8.97
CA THR A 356 -23.74 6.75 10.43
C THR A 356 -23.68 8.22 10.82
N LEU A 357 -22.81 9.00 10.19
CA LEU A 357 -22.70 10.44 10.45
C LEU A 357 -24.01 11.17 10.17
N LYS A 358 -24.70 10.80 9.09
CA LYS A 358 -26.02 11.35 8.75
C LYS A 358 -27.09 11.05 9.81
N GLN A 359 -27.07 9.83 10.39
CA GLN A 359 -27.98 9.50 11.52
C GLN A 359 -27.72 10.39 12.73
N TRP A 360 -26.53 10.95 12.88
CA TRP A 360 -26.14 11.89 13.94
C TRP A 360 -26.29 13.36 13.51
N GLY A 361 -26.94 13.63 12.38
CA GLY A 361 -27.20 14.98 11.86
C GLY A 361 -26.04 15.64 11.13
N MET A 362 -25.03 14.85 10.69
CA MET A 362 -23.89 15.35 9.92
C MET A 362 -24.00 14.92 8.45
N GLU A 363 -24.32 15.86 7.57
CA GLU A 363 -24.38 15.61 6.12
C GLU A 363 -22.98 15.55 5.51
N GLU A 364 -22.79 14.66 4.54
CA GLU A 364 -21.48 14.32 3.93
C GLU A 364 -20.73 15.54 3.39
N ILE A 365 -21.34 16.27 2.46
CA ILE A 365 -20.68 17.41 1.78
C ILE A 365 -20.27 18.51 2.76
N PRO A 366 -21.16 19.01 3.65
CA PRO A 366 -20.79 20.00 4.67
C PRO A 366 -19.69 19.48 5.61
N HIS A 367 -19.72 18.20 5.96
CA HIS A 367 -18.73 17.62 6.85
C HIS A 367 -17.35 17.49 6.19
N LYS A 368 -17.28 17.03 4.93
CA LYS A 368 -16.04 17.02 4.15
C LYS A 368 -15.43 18.41 4.02
N ARG A 369 -16.27 19.42 3.71
CA ARG A 369 -15.84 20.82 3.67
C ARG A 369 -15.25 21.28 5.01
N TYR A 370 -15.92 20.96 6.11
CA TYR A 370 -15.42 21.28 7.45
C TYR A 370 -14.04 20.67 7.71
N LEU A 371 -13.81 19.39 7.36
CA LEU A 371 -12.53 18.72 7.54
C LEU A 371 -11.43 19.35 6.65
N ASN A 372 -11.77 19.63 5.38
CA ASN A 372 -10.86 20.31 4.46
C ASN A 372 -10.42 21.68 5.01
N ASP A 373 -11.38 22.49 5.47
CA ASP A 373 -11.11 23.81 6.01
C ASP A 373 -10.37 23.76 7.36
N TYR A 374 -10.68 22.77 8.21
CA TYR A 374 -9.99 22.58 9.48
C TYR A 374 -8.51 22.23 9.25
N PHE A 375 -8.23 21.21 8.44
CA PHE A 375 -6.85 20.73 8.26
C PHE A 375 -6.00 21.64 7.36
N THR A 376 -6.60 22.54 6.58
CA THR A 376 -5.89 23.60 5.87
C THR A 376 -5.73 24.90 6.69
N GLY A 377 -6.21 24.92 7.93
CA GLY A 377 -6.09 26.09 8.82
C GLY A 377 -7.04 27.25 8.50
N LYS A 378 -8.05 27.05 7.66
CA LYS A 378 -9.01 28.09 7.28
C LYS A 378 -10.05 28.37 8.36
N ILE A 379 -10.28 27.43 9.29
CA ILE A 379 -11.22 27.60 10.41
C ILE A 379 -10.52 28.27 11.59
N ALA A 380 -11.18 29.24 12.20
CA ALA A 380 -10.68 29.87 13.41
C ALA A 380 -10.50 28.84 14.54
N GLY A 381 -9.33 28.85 15.16
CA GLY A 381 -8.94 27.87 16.19
C GLY A 381 -8.35 26.55 15.66
N SER A 382 -8.28 26.36 14.34
CA SER A 382 -7.50 25.24 13.79
C SER A 382 -6.00 25.42 14.07
N ILE A 383 -5.36 24.31 14.45
CA ILE A 383 -3.93 24.22 14.68
C ILE A 383 -3.16 23.70 13.45
N SER A 384 -3.87 23.22 12.43
CA SER A 384 -3.29 22.53 11.27
C SER A 384 -2.83 23.48 10.16
N ARG A 385 -1.90 23.01 9.33
CA ARG A 385 -1.33 23.71 8.16
C ARG A 385 -1.09 22.73 7.00
N GLY A 386 -2.09 22.01 6.59
CA GLY A 386 -2.01 21.15 5.43
C GLY A 386 -2.49 21.83 4.15
N GLU A 387 -2.41 21.10 3.05
CA GLU A 387 -2.85 21.53 1.72
C GLU A 387 -3.81 20.53 1.11
N LEU A 388 -4.68 21.01 0.24
CA LEU A 388 -5.56 20.17 -0.56
C LEU A 388 -4.95 19.94 -1.94
N TYR A 389 -5.09 18.72 -2.38
CA TYR A 389 -4.73 18.26 -3.71
C TYR A 389 -5.96 17.60 -4.33
N ASN A 390 -6.22 17.86 -5.62
CA ASN A 390 -7.32 17.23 -6.35
C ASN A 390 -8.70 17.47 -5.71
N ASP A 391 -9.01 18.71 -5.32
CA ASP A 391 -10.27 19.06 -4.70
C ASP A 391 -11.41 19.23 -5.73
N ASP A 392 -12.57 18.67 -5.41
CA ASP A 392 -13.81 18.85 -6.15
C ASP A 392 -14.72 19.82 -5.36
N PRO A 393 -15.01 21.02 -5.92
CA PRO A 393 -15.79 22.03 -5.23
C PRO A 393 -17.29 21.64 -5.06
N VAL A 394 -17.79 20.64 -5.81
CA VAL A 394 -19.17 20.18 -5.75
C VAL A 394 -19.35 19.13 -4.67
N THR A 395 -18.60 18.05 -4.72
CA THR A 395 -18.66 16.93 -3.77
C THR A 395 -17.86 17.19 -2.49
N GLN A 396 -16.95 18.18 -2.51
CA GLN A 396 -15.94 18.43 -1.47
C GLN A 396 -14.98 17.26 -1.26
N ASP A 397 -14.96 16.29 -2.17
CA ASP A 397 -13.91 15.30 -2.20
C ASP A 397 -12.58 15.98 -2.50
N ALA A 398 -11.61 15.72 -1.64
CA ALA A 398 -10.28 16.27 -1.75
C ALA A 398 -9.26 15.26 -1.23
N ARG A 399 -8.04 15.38 -1.72
CA ARG A 399 -6.88 14.68 -1.20
C ARG A 399 -6.13 15.63 -0.29
N PHE A 400 -6.11 15.32 1.01
CA PHE A 400 -5.44 16.15 1.98
C PHE A 400 -3.97 15.73 2.16
N CYS A 401 -3.06 16.68 1.97
CA CYS A 401 -1.61 16.51 2.15
C CYS A 401 -1.15 17.24 3.41
N GLY A 402 -0.46 16.51 4.27
CA GLY A 402 0.11 17.06 5.49
C GLY A 402 0.91 16.02 6.26
N THR A 403 1.99 16.45 6.88
CA THR A 403 2.73 15.63 7.84
C THR A 403 1.99 15.58 9.16
N THR A 404 2.31 14.61 10.04
CA THR A 404 1.76 14.60 11.39
C THR A 404 2.07 15.93 12.12
N ALA A 405 3.26 16.47 11.93
CA ALA A 405 3.65 17.75 12.53
C ALA A 405 2.77 18.92 12.05
N SER A 406 2.45 18.99 10.75
CA SER A 406 1.57 20.04 10.21
C SER A 406 0.12 19.88 10.69
N MET A 407 -0.36 18.65 10.81
CA MET A 407 -1.72 18.36 11.24
C MET A 407 -1.94 18.57 12.75
N CYS A 408 -0.93 18.28 13.57
CA CYS A 408 -0.98 18.41 15.03
C CYS A 408 -0.64 19.82 15.55
N GLY A 409 -0.28 20.74 14.67
CA GLY A 409 0.01 22.11 15.03
C GLY A 409 1.45 22.41 15.44
N ILE A 410 2.37 21.43 15.38
CA ILE A 410 3.80 21.64 15.66
C ILE A 410 4.38 22.67 14.71
N GLU A 411 4.09 22.55 13.44
CA GLU A 411 4.56 23.47 12.40
C GLU A 411 4.01 24.88 12.62
N LYS A 412 2.71 25.01 12.86
CA LYS A 412 2.07 26.31 13.13
C LYS A 412 2.67 26.99 14.35
N ALA A 413 2.81 26.26 15.47
CA ALA A 413 3.40 26.77 16.70
C ALA A 413 4.86 27.21 16.49
N GLY A 414 5.61 26.49 15.65
CA GLY A 414 6.98 26.86 15.26
C GLY A 414 7.03 28.18 14.50
N PHE A 415 6.17 28.38 13.52
CA PHE A 415 6.09 29.64 12.77
C PHE A 415 5.63 30.82 13.63
N GLU A 416 4.71 30.58 14.56
CA GLU A 416 4.20 31.59 15.50
C GLU A 416 5.15 31.79 16.69
N GLN A 417 6.25 31.06 16.79
CA GLN A 417 7.19 31.05 17.92
C GLN A 417 6.51 30.86 19.29
N ASN A 418 5.39 30.14 19.27
CA ASN A 418 4.59 29.86 20.46
C ASN A 418 5.07 28.58 21.15
N LYS A 419 5.92 28.72 22.18
CA LYS A 419 6.52 27.61 22.90
C LYS A 419 5.49 26.71 23.59
N GLU A 420 4.48 27.29 24.23
CA GLU A 420 3.43 26.54 24.95
C GLU A 420 2.59 25.71 23.97
N ALA A 421 2.19 26.32 22.85
CA ALA A 421 1.48 25.61 21.78
C ALA A 421 2.35 24.53 21.17
N MET A 422 3.67 24.74 21.01
CA MET A 422 4.61 23.74 20.53
C MET A 422 4.69 22.53 21.48
N GLU A 423 4.86 22.77 22.77
CA GLU A 423 4.94 21.71 23.79
C GLU A 423 3.64 20.90 23.83
N THR A 424 2.48 21.55 23.69
CA THR A 424 1.18 20.90 23.63
C THR A 424 1.05 20.05 22.37
N ALA A 425 1.40 20.60 21.20
CA ALA A 425 1.33 19.91 19.93
C ALA A 425 2.25 18.68 19.86
N VAL A 426 3.48 18.79 20.37
CA VAL A 426 4.42 17.65 20.46
C VAL A 426 3.88 16.58 21.41
N ARG A 427 3.31 16.96 22.53
CA ARG A 427 2.72 16.01 23.48
C ARG A 427 1.54 15.27 22.86
N GLU A 428 0.67 15.95 22.14
CA GLU A 428 -0.44 15.34 21.42
C GLU A 428 0.02 14.43 20.30
N ASP A 429 1.08 14.78 19.57
CA ASP A 429 1.66 13.93 18.53
C ASP A 429 2.28 12.65 19.10
N LEU A 430 3.00 12.77 20.21
CA LEU A 430 3.54 11.60 20.95
C LEU A 430 2.43 10.68 21.46
N MET A 431 1.37 11.22 22.04
CA MET A 431 0.23 10.40 22.49
C MET A 431 -0.42 9.64 21.32
N ARG A 432 -0.54 10.26 20.15
CA ARG A 432 -1.06 9.60 18.94
C ARG A 432 -0.10 8.54 18.41
N SER A 433 1.20 8.75 18.51
CA SER A 433 2.20 7.73 18.14
C SER A 433 2.19 6.52 19.08
N GLU A 434 1.83 6.70 20.34
CA GLU A 434 1.58 5.61 21.29
C GLU A 434 0.38 4.76 20.85
N GLU A 435 -0.67 5.33 20.27
CA GLU A 435 -1.81 4.59 19.72
C GLU A 435 -1.41 3.65 18.57
N ARG A 436 -0.33 3.91 17.84
CA ARG A 436 0.24 2.99 16.85
C ARG A 436 0.72 1.68 17.47
N ARG A 437 1.20 1.73 18.73
CA ARG A 437 1.65 0.56 19.49
C ARG A 437 0.49 -0.30 20.00
N VAL A 438 -0.73 0.25 20.06
CA VAL A 438 -1.82 -0.31 20.86
C VAL A 438 -2.92 -0.91 19.97
N GLY A 439 -2.56 -1.76 19.02
CA GLY A 439 -3.55 -2.45 18.17
C GLY A 439 -4.58 -3.32 18.92
N LYS A 440 -4.29 -3.84 20.10
CA LYS A 440 -5.23 -4.62 20.93
C LYS A 440 -5.25 -4.25 22.42
N GLU A 441 -4.41 -3.36 22.89
CA GLU A 441 -4.30 -2.98 24.31
C GLU A 441 -5.14 -1.76 24.71
N CYS A 442 -5.81 -1.08 23.79
CA CYS A 442 -6.79 -0.03 24.12
C CYS A 442 -7.91 -0.50 25.07
N ARG A 443 -8.06 -1.82 25.29
CA ARG A 443 -9.05 -2.36 26.22
C ARG A 443 -8.75 -2.08 27.69
N SER A 444 -7.49 -1.88 28.11
CA SER A 444 -7.14 -1.79 29.53
C SER A 444 -6.90 -0.39 30.08
N ARG A 445 -6.62 0.59 29.20
CA ARG A 445 -6.33 1.98 29.64
C ARG A 445 -7.49 2.96 29.54
N TRP A 446 -8.58 2.58 28.86
CA TRP A 446 -9.80 3.39 28.73
C TRP A 446 -10.97 2.85 29.56
N SER A 447 -10.71 1.96 30.50
CA SER A 447 -11.71 1.60 31.51
C SER A 447 -11.86 2.79 32.49
N PRO A 448 -13.06 3.34 32.67
CA PRO A 448 -13.29 4.42 33.63
C PRO A 448 -13.16 3.97 35.11
N TYR A 449 -12.63 2.76 35.36
CA TYR A 449 -12.43 2.19 36.68
C TYR A 449 -10.99 1.67 36.83
N HIS A 450 -10.04 2.59 36.81
CA HIS A 450 -8.74 2.47 37.50
C HIS A 450 -8.21 3.88 37.74
#